data_aa4d8203f8f23b0bf8821cd626dfe28e
#
_entry.id   aa4d8203f8f23b0bf8821cd626dfe28e
#
_cell.length_a   1.000
_cell.length_b   1.000
_cell.length_c   1.000
_cell.angle_alpha   90.00
_cell.angle_beta   90.00
_cell.angle_gamma   90.00
#
_symmetry.space_group_name_H-M   'P 1'
#
loop_
_entity.id
_entity.type
_entity.pdbx_description
1 polymer ?
#
loop_
_entity_poly.entity_id
_entity_poly.type
_entity_poly.pdbx_seq_one_letter_code
_entity_poly.pdbx_strand_id
1 'polypeptide(L)'
;MPYFITEDCIGCTACAKSCPVLAIEGKPKERHVIDIHRCVSCGVCSRICPKNALLDGHGKPTKSIPRSKWKKPVVDTALCSACGICVSWCRAEALRVSLPAFHGDIHVFAELYQPKNCVGCSLCEENCPLGAIRMAEVSL
;
A
#
# COMPACT_ATOMS: atom_id res chain seq x y z
N MET A 1 -8.78 3.73 -12.59
CA MET A 1 -10.12 4.23 -12.20
C MET A 1 -10.23 4.28 -10.68
N PRO A 2 -10.63 5.42 -10.11
CA PRO A 2 -10.68 5.56 -8.65
C PRO A 2 -11.78 4.73 -8.02
N TYR A 3 -11.58 4.36 -6.75
CA TYR A 3 -12.60 3.71 -5.95
C TYR A 3 -13.65 4.72 -5.48
N PHE A 4 -14.80 4.21 -5.06
CA PHE A 4 -15.93 5.03 -4.62
C PHE A 4 -16.48 4.49 -3.30
N ILE A 5 -16.81 5.38 -2.36
CA ILE A 5 -17.39 5.01 -1.06
C ILE A 5 -18.91 5.13 -1.13
N THR A 6 -19.61 4.06 -0.77
CA THR A 6 -21.07 4.00 -0.78
C THR A 6 -21.68 4.53 0.52
N GLU A 7 -23.01 4.60 0.57
CA GLU A 7 -23.76 5.02 1.75
C GLU A 7 -23.64 4.07 2.95
N ASP A 8 -23.14 2.86 2.73
CA ASP A 8 -22.91 1.88 3.81
C ASP A 8 -21.75 2.26 4.71
N CYS A 9 -20.99 3.30 4.36
CA CYS A 9 -19.86 3.80 5.15
C CYS A 9 -20.33 4.29 6.51
N ILE A 10 -19.68 3.78 7.58
CA ILE A 10 -19.97 4.17 8.97
C ILE A 10 -19.00 5.22 9.52
N GLY A 11 -18.04 5.68 8.70
CA GLY A 11 -17.07 6.68 9.13
C GLY A 11 -16.06 6.19 10.15
N CYS A 12 -15.64 4.91 10.08
CA CYS A 12 -14.66 4.34 11.01
C CYS A 12 -13.24 4.89 10.83
N THR A 13 -12.98 5.66 9.76
CA THR A 13 -11.71 6.30 9.40
C THR A 13 -10.57 5.35 9.00
N ALA A 14 -10.75 4.03 9.08
CA ALA A 14 -9.69 3.06 8.78
C ALA A 14 -9.10 3.24 7.36
N CYS A 15 -9.97 3.42 6.36
CA CYS A 15 -9.56 3.64 4.98
C CYS A 15 -8.78 4.96 4.81
N ALA A 16 -9.22 6.03 5.46
CA ALA A 16 -8.56 7.33 5.39
C ALA A 16 -7.15 7.28 5.99
N LYS A 17 -6.99 6.58 7.12
CA LYS A 17 -5.68 6.40 7.76
C LYS A 17 -4.72 5.53 6.96
N SER A 18 -5.24 4.60 6.18
CA SER A 18 -4.43 3.62 5.43
C SER A 18 -4.19 4.01 3.97
N CYS A 19 -4.86 5.04 3.47
CA CYS A 19 -4.68 5.48 2.09
C CYS A 19 -3.26 6.01 1.87
N PRO A 20 -2.46 5.39 0.96
CA PRO A 20 -1.07 5.77 0.76
C PRO A 20 -0.88 7.14 0.11
N VAL A 21 -1.91 7.65 -0.55
CA VAL A 21 -1.86 8.96 -1.24
C VAL A 21 -2.78 10.00 -0.58
N LEU A 22 -3.37 9.68 0.56
CA LEU A 22 -4.27 10.55 1.31
C LEU A 22 -5.43 11.08 0.47
N ALA A 23 -6.00 10.21 -0.36
CA ALA A 23 -7.11 10.56 -1.25
C ALA A 23 -8.48 10.53 -0.57
N ILE A 24 -8.56 10.06 0.68
CA ILE A 24 -9.82 9.87 1.38
C ILE A 24 -9.99 10.93 2.47
N GLU A 25 -11.09 11.65 2.41
CA GLU A 25 -11.43 12.69 3.36
C GLU A 25 -12.80 12.42 4.00
N GLY A 26 -12.98 12.83 5.22
CA GLY A 26 -14.22 12.71 5.95
C GLY A 26 -14.02 12.87 7.45
N LYS A 27 -15.13 13.07 8.16
CA LYS A 27 -15.13 13.18 9.61
C LYS A 27 -15.48 11.81 10.24
N PRO A 28 -15.01 11.54 11.47
CA PRO A 28 -15.41 10.33 12.19
C PRO A 28 -16.94 10.22 12.28
N LYS A 29 -17.46 9.01 12.08
CA LYS A 29 -18.89 8.68 12.07
C LYS A 29 -19.68 9.24 10.91
N GLU A 30 -19.05 9.89 9.94
CA GLU A 30 -19.67 10.37 8.71
C GLU A 30 -19.14 9.60 7.50
N ARG A 31 -19.93 9.61 6.42
CA ARG A 31 -19.49 9.02 5.16
C ARG A 31 -18.24 9.73 4.65
N HIS A 32 -17.22 8.95 4.29
CA HIS A 32 -16.00 9.47 3.69
C HIS A 32 -16.15 9.59 2.17
N VAL A 33 -15.31 10.42 1.57
CA VAL A 33 -15.29 10.66 0.12
C VAL A 33 -13.85 10.46 -0.39
N ILE A 34 -13.73 9.83 -1.56
CA ILE A 34 -12.43 9.63 -2.23
C ILE A 34 -12.23 10.73 -3.26
N ASP A 35 -11.10 11.43 -3.17
CA ASP A 35 -10.67 12.39 -4.20
C ASP A 35 -10.19 11.62 -5.43
N ILE A 36 -10.96 11.73 -6.52
CA ILE A 36 -10.69 11.02 -7.77
C ILE A 36 -9.38 11.44 -8.44
N HIS A 37 -8.87 12.63 -8.14
CA HIS A 37 -7.61 13.13 -8.71
C HIS A 37 -6.38 12.62 -7.96
N ARG A 38 -6.54 12.24 -6.70
CA ARG A 38 -5.46 11.69 -5.88
C ARG A 38 -5.43 10.16 -5.87
N CYS A 39 -6.57 9.52 -6.04
CA CYS A 39 -6.69 8.07 -5.95
C CYS A 39 -5.88 7.37 -7.05
N VAL A 40 -5.03 6.43 -6.65
CA VAL A 40 -4.20 5.62 -7.56
C VAL A 40 -4.74 4.22 -7.77
N SER A 41 -5.96 3.96 -7.33
CA SER A 41 -6.66 2.67 -7.52
C SER A 41 -5.92 1.46 -6.92
N CYS A 42 -5.22 1.66 -5.81
CA CYS A 42 -4.42 0.60 -5.17
C CYS A 42 -5.25 -0.47 -4.45
N GLY A 43 -6.51 -0.16 -4.12
CA GLY A 43 -7.43 -1.10 -3.49
C GLY A 43 -7.27 -1.29 -1.97
N VAL A 44 -6.39 -0.55 -1.31
CA VAL A 44 -6.17 -0.67 0.14
C VAL A 44 -7.46 -0.41 0.92
N CYS A 45 -8.18 0.66 0.59
CA CYS A 45 -9.42 1.03 1.27
C CYS A 45 -10.48 -0.08 1.19
N SER A 46 -10.60 -0.73 0.03
CA SER A 46 -11.58 -1.81 -0.15
C SER A 46 -11.26 -3.04 0.69
N ARG A 47 -9.98 -3.33 0.90
CA ARG A 47 -9.55 -4.47 1.71
C ARG A 47 -9.76 -4.25 3.20
N ILE A 48 -9.71 -3.00 3.64
CA ILE A 48 -9.80 -2.61 5.06
C ILE A 48 -11.24 -2.40 5.52
N CYS A 49 -12.14 -1.97 4.64
CA CYS A 49 -13.49 -1.56 5.03
C CYS A 49 -14.29 -2.72 5.65
N PRO A 50 -14.67 -2.66 6.94
CA PRO A 50 -15.40 -3.73 7.60
C PRO A 50 -16.85 -3.86 7.13
N LYS A 51 -17.39 -2.83 6.49
CA LYS A 51 -18.76 -2.79 5.98
C LYS A 51 -18.86 -3.03 4.49
N ASN A 52 -17.74 -3.31 3.82
CA ASN A 52 -17.69 -3.48 2.36
C ASN A 52 -18.36 -2.32 1.61
N ALA A 53 -18.16 -1.11 2.10
CA ALA A 53 -18.82 0.11 1.63
C ALA A 53 -18.16 0.73 0.41
N LEU A 54 -17.32 -0.01 -0.31
CA LEU A 54 -16.57 0.49 -1.44
C LEU A 54 -16.92 -0.23 -2.73
N LEU A 55 -16.95 0.55 -3.81
CA LEU A 55 -17.02 0.07 -5.18
C LEU A 55 -15.65 0.23 -5.83
N ASP A 56 -15.27 -0.73 -6.68
CA ASP A 56 -14.05 -0.63 -7.46
C ASP A 56 -14.20 0.37 -8.63
N GLY A 57 -13.14 0.54 -9.43
CA GLY A 57 -13.16 1.44 -10.57
C GLY A 57 -14.17 1.08 -11.65
N HIS A 58 -14.76 -0.10 -11.60
CA HIS A 58 -15.79 -0.57 -12.51
C HIS A 58 -17.21 -0.53 -11.91
N GLY A 59 -17.34 0.02 -10.70
CA GLY A 59 -18.63 0.11 -10.00
C GLY A 59 -19.09 -1.18 -9.34
N LYS A 60 -18.22 -2.18 -9.22
CA LYS A 60 -18.54 -3.45 -8.57
C LYS A 60 -18.29 -3.41 -7.06
N PRO A 61 -19.15 -4.01 -6.24
CA PRO A 61 -18.91 -4.10 -4.80
C PRO A 61 -17.60 -4.84 -4.50
N THR A 62 -16.88 -4.36 -3.51
CA THR A 62 -15.64 -4.99 -3.03
C THR A 62 -15.87 -5.66 -1.69
N LYS A 63 -14.96 -6.56 -1.31
CA LYS A 63 -15.00 -7.26 -0.02
C LYS A 63 -13.71 -7.02 0.75
N SER A 64 -13.82 -6.95 2.07
CA SER A 64 -12.63 -6.89 2.92
C SER A 64 -11.85 -8.19 2.83
N ILE A 65 -10.52 -8.07 2.95
CA ILE A 65 -9.58 -9.20 2.90
C ILE A 65 -8.75 -9.18 4.18
N PRO A 66 -8.60 -10.32 4.89
CA PRO A 66 -7.76 -10.39 6.08
C PRO A 66 -6.32 -9.95 5.78
N ARG A 67 -5.70 -9.26 6.73
CA ARG A 67 -4.31 -8.77 6.58
C ARG A 67 -3.31 -9.88 6.26
N SER A 68 -3.55 -11.07 6.76
CA SER A 68 -2.69 -12.25 6.49
C SER A 68 -2.65 -12.65 5.02
N LYS A 69 -3.64 -12.23 4.23
CA LYS A 69 -3.73 -12.51 2.78
C LYS A 69 -3.30 -11.34 1.91
N TRP A 70 -2.90 -10.22 2.50
CA TRP A 70 -2.43 -9.09 1.72
C TRP A 70 -1.06 -9.38 1.10
N LYS A 71 -0.90 -8.99 -0.14
CA LYS A 71 0.38 -9.11 -0.82
C LYS A 71 1.42 -8.15 -0.23
N LYS A 72 2.65 -8.60 -0.17
CA LYS A 72 3.79 -7.84 0.33
C LYS A 72 4.86 -7.75 -0.76
N PRO A 73 5.70 -6.71 -0.76
CA PRO A 73 6.78 -6.60 -1.73
C PRO A 73 7.88 -7.63 -1.48
N VAL A 74 8.33 -8.26 -2.55
CA VAL A 74 9.51 -9.11 -2.55
C VAL A 74 10.54 -8.46 -3.45
N VAL A 75 11.73 -8.17 -2.90
CA VAL A 75 12.81 -7.49 -3.62
C VAL A 75 13.76 -8.51 -4.22
N ASP A 76 14.01 -8.36 -5.53
CA ASP A 76 15.06 -9.11 -6.22
C ASP A 76 16.38 -8.39 -6.03
N THR A 77 17.24 -8.94 -5.17
CA THR A 77 18.52 -8.32 -4.82
C THR A 77 19.50 -8.27 -5.99
N ALA A 78 19.31 -9.12 -7.01
CA ALA A 78 20.12 -9.07 -8.22
C ALA A 78 19.83 -7.84 -9.09
N LEU A 79 18.62 -7.30 -9.01
CA LEU A 79 18.19 -6.15 -9.79
C LEU A 79 18.18 -4.84 -8.98
N CYS A 80 18.06 -4.92 -7.67
CA CYS A 80 17.96 -3.75 -6.79
C CYS A 80 19.28 -2.97 -6.72
N SER A 81 19.23 -1.67 -6.99
CA SER A 81 20.40 -0.77 -6.91
C SER A 81 20.44 0.05 -5.62
N ALA A 82 19.52 -0.19 -4.68
CA ALA A 82 19.40 0.57 -3.44
C ALA A 82 19.16 2.08 -3.66
N CYS A 83 18.44 2.44 -4.72
CA CYS A 83 18.17 3.85 -5.06
C CYS A 83 17.25 4.56 -4.06
N GLY A 84 16.49 3.82 -3.23
CA GLY A 84 15.61 4.38 -2.20
C GLY A 84 14.27 4.92 -2.70
N ILE A 85 13.95 4.81 -3.98
CA ILE A 85 12.69 5.31 -4.53
C ILE A 85 11.50 4.61 -3.88
N CYS A 86 11.53 3.28 -3.76
CA CYS A 86 10.47 2.51 -3.11
C CYS A 86 10.29 2.90 -1.64
N VAL A 87 11.39 3.17 -0.95
CA VAL A 87 11.36 3.59 0.47
C VAL A 87 10.67 4.95 0.60
N SER A 88 10.96 5.89 -0.28
CA SER A 88 10.35 7.22 -0.25
C SER A 88 8.85 7.18 -0.61
N TRP A 89 8.41 6.21 -1.43
CA TRP A 89 7.01 6.02 -1.76
C TRP A 89 6.21 5.31 -0.66
N CYS A 90 6.87 4.59 0.26
CA CYS A 90 6.20 3.82 1.30
C CYS A 90 5.78 4.71 2.47
N ARG A 91 4.53 5.16 2.49
CA ARG A 91 3.98 5.96 3.58
C ARG A 91 3.82 5.17 4.88
N ALA A 92 3.68 3.87 4.77
CA ALA A 92 3.59 2.99 5.94
C ALA A 92 4.95 2.76 6.61
N GLU A 93 6.04 3.26 6.02
CA GLU A 93 7.41 3.09 6.52
C GLU A 93 7.79 1.62 6.72
N ALA A 94 7.29 0.75 5.85
CA ALA A 94 7.52 -0.68 5.90
C ALA A 94 8.83 -1.11 5.23
N LEU A 95 9.40 -0.26 4.39
CA LEU A 95 10.62 -0.52 3.63
C LEU A 95 11.78 0.32 4.13
N ARG A 96 12.98 -0.23 4.02
CA ARG A 96 14.23 0.50 4.24
C ARG A 96 15.31 -0.04 3.31
N VAL A 97 16.39 0.72 3.15
CA VAL A 97 17.62 0.19 2.54
C VAL A 97 18.40 -0.54 3.63
N SER A 98 18.85 -1.76 3.36
CA SER A 98 19.59 -2.56 4.32
C SER A 98 20.88 -1.84 4.76
N LEU A 99 21.29 -2.09 6.01
CA LEU A 99 22.51 -1.49 6.54
C LEU A 99 23.74 -2.22 5.97
N PRO A 100 24.82 -1.47 5.61
CA PRO A 100 26.05 -2.11 5.19
C PRO A 100 26.69 -2.89 6.34
N ALA A 101 27.29 -4.04 6.03
CA ALA A 101 27.96 -4.88 7.01
C ALA A 101 29.31 -4.28 7.47
N PHE A 102 29.91 -3.44 6.63
CA PHE A 102 31.19 -2.78 6.91
C PHE A 102 31.28 -1.49 6.10
N HIS A 103 32.22 -0.62 6.44
CA HIS A 103 32.45 0.63 5.72
C HIS A 103 32.86 0.36 4.26
N GLY A 104 32.09 0.91 3.32
CA GLY A 104 32.33 0.67 1.88
C GLY A 104 31.59 -0.53 1.30
N ASP A 105 30.75 -1.21 2.09
CA ASP A 105 29.91 -2.28 1.61
C ASP A 105 28.89 -1.77 0.60
N ILE A 106 28.93 -2.28 -0.62
CA ILE A 106 28.02 -1.92 -1.71
C ILE A 106 26.87 -2.93 -1.86
N HIS A 107 26.87 -4.02 -1.08
CA HIS A 107 25.82 -5.03 -1.11
C HIS A 107 24.66 -4.66 -0.18
N VAL A 108 24.03 -3.52 -0.48
CA VAL A 108 22.85 -3.05 0.23
C VAL A 108 21.66 -3.00 -0.73
N PHE A 109 20.48 -3.35 -0.22
CA PHE A 109 19.26 -3.48 -1.02
C PHE A 109 18.07 -2.97 -0.24
N ALA A 110 17.00 -2.62 -0.94
CA ALA A 110 15.72 -2.36 -0.27
C ALA A 110 15.22 -3.64 0.38
N GLU A 111 14.64 -3.52 1.56
CA GLU A 111 14.08 -4.66 2.29
C GLU A 111 12.78 -4.29 3.00
N LEU A 112 11.88 -5.27 3.11
CA LEU A 112 10.65 -5.13 3.89
C LEU A 112 10.98 -5.46 5.35
N TYR A 113 11.27 -4.43 6.16
CA TYR A 113 11.68 -4.65 7.54
C TYR A 113 10.54 -4.55 8.57
N GLN A 114 9.42 -3.95 8.18
CA GLN A 114 8.21 -3.91 9.00
C GLN A 114 6.99 -4.42 8.22
N PRO A 115 6.90 -5.74 8.00
CA PRO A 115 5.83 -6.31 7.18
C PRO A 115 4.43 -6.06 7.75
N LYS A 116 4.29 -5.87 9.05
CA LYS A 116 3.00 -5.55 9.68
C LYS A 116 2.47 -4.18 9.30
N ASN A 117 3.34 -3.25 8.93
CA ASN A 117 2.95 -1.90 8.52
C ASN A 117 2.56 -1.83 7.04
N CYS A 118 3.02 -2.78 6.24
CA CYS A 118 2.74 -2.80 4.80
C CYS A 118 1.26 -3.03 4.52
N VAL A 119 0.66 -2.14 3.74
CA VAL A 119 -0.75 -2.20 3.36
C VAL A 119 -0.99 -2.82 1.98
N GLY A 120 0.06 -3.23 1.29
CA GLY A 120 -0.04 -3.87 -0.02
C GLY A 120 -0.51 -2.94 -1.15
N CYS A 121 -0.16 -1.67 -1.08
CA CYS A 121 -0.62 -0.67 -2.06
C CYS A 121 0.05 -0.78 -3.44
N SER A 122 1.12 -1.56 -3.56
CA SER A 122 1.90 -1.79 -4.80
C SER A 122 2.66 -0.56 -5.34
N LEU A 123 2.70 0.55 -4.65
CA LEU A 123 3.40 1.75 -5.12
C LEU A 123 4.92 1.51 -5.27
N CYS A 124 5.52 0.71 -4.38
CA CYS A 124 6.93 0.35 -4.48
C CYS A 124 7.23 -0.46 -5.75
N GLU A 125 6.35 -1.41 -6.09
CA GLU A 125 6.48 -2.20 -7.32
C GLU A 125 6.35 -1.31 -8.56
N GLU A 126 5.32 -0.47 -8.61
CA GLU A 126 5.04 0.39 -9.76
C GLU A 126 6.14 1.43 -9.99
N ASN A 127 6.77 1.91 -8.94
CA ASN A 127 7.77 2.98 -9.02
C ASN A 127 9.22 2.50 -9.03
N CYS A 128 9.46 1.18 -8.96
CA CYS A 128 10.82 0.65 -9.07
C CYS A 128 11.30 0.72 -10.53
N PRO A 129 12.32 1.55 -10.84
CA PRO A 129 12.78 1.73 -12.23
C PRO A 129 13.45 0.48 -12.82
N LEU A 130 13.90 -0.44 -11.98
CA LEU A 130 14.61 -1.65 -12.38
C LEU A 130 13.70 -2.89 -12.41
N GLY A 131 12.44 -2.76 -12.02
CA GLY A 131 11.55 -3.91 -11.90
C GLY A 131 12.00 -4.92 -10.85
N ALA A 132 12.72 -4.47 -9.81
CA ALA A 132 13.30 -5.33 -8.78
C ALA A 132 12.30 -5.77 -7.71
N ILE A 133 11.10 -5.20 -7.71
CA ILE A 133 10.08 -5.47 -6.69
C ILE A 133 8.86 -6.08 -7.33
N ARG A 134 8.34 -7.14 -6.72
CA ARG A 134 7.05 -7.74 -7.09
C ARG A 134 6.22 -7.94 -5.84
N MET A 135 4.91 -7.85 -5.99
CA MET A 135 3.98 -8.13 -4.91
C MET A 135 3.61 -9.61 -4.91
N ALA A 136 3.72 -10.25 -3.77
CA ALA A 136 3.39 -11.65 -3.60
C ALA A 136 2.78 -11.92 -2.22
N GLU A 137 2.03 -13.02 -2.10
CA GLU A 137 1.55 -13.47 -0.80
C GLU A 137 2.72 -14.02 0.00
N VAL A 138 2.95 -13.46 1.17
CA VAL A 138 4.04 -13.85 2.06
C VAL A 138 3.44 -14.27 3.39
N SER A 139 3.80 -15.46 3.86
CA SER A 139 3.47 -15.90 5.22
C SER A 139 4.23 -15.10 6.23
N LEU A 140 3.52 -14.55 7.20
CA LEU A 140 4.11 -13.79 8.32
C LEU A 140 4.16 -14.66 9.58
#